data_0d7c6490373f82f480ac5bbcf2c065ee
#
_entry.id   0d7c6490373f82f480ac5bbcf2c065ee
#
_cell.length_a   1.000
_cell.length_b   1.000
_cell.length_c   1.000
_cell.angle_alpha   90.00
_cell.angle_beta   90.00
_cell.angle_gamma   90.00
#
_symmetry.space_group_name_H-M   'P 1'
#
loop_
_entity.id
_entity.type
_entity.pdbx_description
1 polymer ?
#
loop_
_entity_poly.entity_id
_entity_poly.type
_entity_poly.pdbx_seq_one_letter_code
_entity_poly.pdbx_strand_id
1 'polypeptide(L)'
;AKKIVKKHLTNTIHMLDNSIDELLDIPGITDKKLEKIKSSWQEWRELYEVVTVMKEYGIGDMASVKIYNHFGKNAVNIVNNTPYDLTDVMGIGFKTADKIALAIGVKQTDPNRIEKGILFALEDITEKGHTAYPKKDLIEKVKDLLGIEEHLILSKIRDLTVSEDIIETNVSYNVFDERT
;
A
#
# COMPACT_ATOMS: atom_id res chain seq x y z
N ALA A 1 27.66 18.65 -2.45
CA ALA A 1 27.55 17.69 -3.58
C ALA A 1 28.62 17.94 -4.64
N LYS A 2 28.65 19.10 -5.35
CA LYS A 2 29.56 19.34 -6.49
C LYS A 2 31.06 19.08 -6.19
N LYS A 3 31.59 19.45 -5.01
CA LYS A 3 32.99 19.19 -4.62
C LYS A 3 33.29 17.71 -4.43
N ILE A 4 32.35 16.94 -3.88
CA ILE A 4 32.44 15.49 -3.67
C ILE A 4 32.51 14.77 -5.01
N VAL A 5 31.55 15.04 -5.88
CA VAL A 5 31.47 14.44 -7.22
C VAL A 5 32.72 14.79 -8.04
N LYS A 6 33.21 16.05 -7.96
CA LYS A 6 34.43 16.49 -8.67
C LYS A 6 35.68 15.74 -8.21
N LYS A 7 35.80 15.40 -6.91
CA LYS A 7 36.95 14.66 -6.35
C LYS A 7 36.90 13.17 -6.68
N HIS A 8 35.72 12.56 -6.62
CA HIS A 8 35.55 11.08 -6.71
C HIS A 8 34.92 10.61 -8.03
N LEU A 9 34.45 11.54 -8.89
CA LEU A 9 33.89 11.22 -10.24
C LEU A 9 32.99 9.98 -10.24
N THR A 10 33.37 8.96 -11.01
CA THR A 10 32.61 7.72 -11.19
C THR A 10 32.59 6.82 -9.93
N ASN A 11 33.49 7.05 -8.96
CA ASN A 11 33.57 6.24 -7.74
C ASN A 11 32.85 6.86 -6.54
N THR A 12 32.03 7.91 -6.74
CA THR A 12 31.38 8.63 -5.63
C THR A 12 30.50 7.71 -4.78
N ILE A 13 29.71 6.84 -5.39
CA ILE A 13 28.84 5.89 -4.68
C ILE A 13 29.66 4.89 -3.88
N HIS A 14 30.66 4.27 -4.51
CA HIS A 14 31.55 3.31 -3.84
C HIS A 14 32.29 3.93 -2.65
N MET A 15 32.72 5.18 -2.77
CA MET A 15 33.37 5.92 -1.67
C MET A 15 32.36 6.20 -0.54
N LEU A 16 31.15 6.60 -0.85
CA LEU A 16 30.10 6.83 0.16
C LEU A 16 29.71 5.53 0.89
N ASP A 17 29.79 4.38 0.21
CA ASP A 17 29.50 3.07 0.79
C ASP A 17 30.63 2.53 1.68
N ASN A 18 31.90 2.73 1.27
CA ASN A 18 33.02 2.00 1.86
C ASN A 18 34.04 2.89 2.59
N SER A 19 34.10 4.20 2.26
CA SER A 19 35.14 5.11 2.74
C SER A 19 34.61 6.52 2.99
N ILE A 20 33.40 6.65 3.54
CA ILE A 20 32.72 7.95 3.68
C ILE A 20 33.52 8.96 4.52
N ASP A 21 34.38 8.48 5.43
CA ASP A 21 35.22 9.33 6.27
C ASP A 21 36.30 10.11 5.47
N GLU A 22 36.67 9.65 4.25
CA GLU A 22 37.54 10.38 3.33
C GLU A 22 36.96 11.73 2.91
N LEU A 23 35.69 11.98 3.16
CA LEU A 23 35.06 13.28 2.94
C LEU A 23 35.67 14.40 3.82
N LEU A 24 36.26 14.05 4.96
CA LEU A 24 36.96 15.04 5.81
C LEU A 24 38.14 15.70 5.12
N ASP A 25 38.77 15.04 4.13
CA ASP A 25 39.84 15.59 3.31
C ASP A 25 39.36 16.73 2.38
N ILE A 26 38.04 16.91 2.26
CA ILE A 26 37.48 17.95 1.38
C ILE A 26 37.36 19.28 2.17
N PRO A 27 38.01 20.35 1.74
CA PRO A 27 37.92 21.64 2.43
C PRO A 27 36.49 22.11 2.61
N GLY A 28 36.12 22.34 3.90
CA GLY A 28 34.78 22.79 4.30
C GLY A 28 33.81 21.69 4.70
N ILE A 29 34.23 20.41 4.74
CA ILE A 29 33.53 19.32 5.43
C ILE A 29 34.14 19.21 6.83
N THR A 30 33.28 19.34 7.83
CA THR A 30 33.60 19.18 9.25
C THR A 30 32.93 17.88 9.74
N ASP A 31 33.34 17.36 10.91
CA ASP A 31 32.73 16.18 11.53
C ASP A 31 31.21 16.30 11.60
N LYS A 32 30.67 17.45 12.00
CA LYS A 32 29.23 17.71 12.05
C LYS A 32 28.54 17.59 10.67
N LYS A 33 29.25 18.01 9.60
CA LYS A 33 28.72 17.84 8.23
C LYS A 33 28.86 16.42 7.75
N LEU A 34 29.94 15.73 8.12
CA LEU A 34 30.15 14.34 7.82
C LEU A 34 29.02 13.47 8.40
N GLU A 35 28.67 13.64 9.67
CA GLU A 35 27.59 12.91 10.31
C GLU A 35 26.23 13.13 9.61
N LYS A 36 25.94 14.36 9.20
CA LYS A 36 24.72 14.63 8.40
C LYS A 36 24.76 13.94 7.04
N ILE A 37 25.92 13.87 6.39
CA ILE A 37 26.06 13.18 5.11
C ILE A 37 25.88 11.68 5.30
N LYS A 38 26.45 11.09 6.35
CA LYS A 38 26.27 9.67 6.71
C LYS A 38 24.79 9.33 6.91
N SER A 39 24.10 10.11 7.72
CA SER A 39 22.66 9.90 7.96
C SER A 39 21.84 9.97 6.66
N SER A 40 22.02 11.04 5.88
CA SER A 40 21.31 11.21 4.61
C SER A 40 21.68 10.13 3.57
N TRP A 41 22.91 9.64 3.58
CA TRP A 41 23.35 8.55 2.70
C TRP A 41 22.69 7.24 3.10
N GLN A 42 22.62 6.95 4.39
CA GLN A 42 21.95 5.76 4.91
C GLN A 42 20.45 5.76 4.57
N GLU A 43 19.76 6.89 4.80
CA GLU A 43 18.34 7.04 4.44
C GLU A 43 18.12 6.86 2.93
N TRP A 44 19.01 7.42 2.10
CA TRP A 44 18.92 7.26 0.65
C TRP A 44 19.12 5.81 0.21
N ARG A 45 20.06 5.08 0.80
CA ARG A 45 20.28 3.67 0.50
C ARG A 45 19.07 2.82 0.82
N GLU A 46 18.48 3.02 2.00
CA GLU A 46 17.29 2.32 2.43
C GLU A 46 16.11 2.57 1.48
N LEU A 47 15.88 3.82 1.11
CA LEU A 47 14.88 4.17 0.12
C LEU A 47 15.17 3.51 -1.24
N TYR A 48 16.42 3.53 -1.69
CA TYR A 48 16.81 2.96 -2.98
C TYR A 48 16.59 1.43 -3.02
N GLU A 49 16.93 0.73 -1.94
CA GLU A 49 16.67 -0.71 -1.80
C GLU A 49 15.17 -1.00 -1.89
N VAL A 50 14.35 -0.27 -1.13
CA VAL A 50 12.90 -0.40 -1.16
C VAL A 50 12.33 -0.13 -2.56
N VAL A 51 12.72 0.98 -3.19
CA VAL A 51 12.26 1.32 -4.54
C VAL A 51 12.65 0.27 -5.57
N THR A 52 13.85 -0.30 -5.44
CA THR A 52 14.34 -1.35 -6.35
C THR A 52 13.48 -2.62 -6.24
N VAL A 53 13.22 -3.09 -5.03
CA VAL A 53 12.34 -4.25 -4.79
C VAL A 53 10.92 -3.97 -5.27
N MET A 54 10.39 -2.77 -5.01
CA MET A 54 9.05 -2.39 -5.45
C MET A 54 8.90 -2.37 -6.97
N LYS A 55 9.95 -2.00 -7.71
CA LYS A 55 9.96 -2.05 -9.18
C LYS A 55 9.81 -3.47 -9.72
N GLU A 56 10.38 -4.46 -9.05
CA GLU A 56 10.22 -5.87 -9.43
C GLU A 56 8.75 -6.31 -9.36
N TYR A 57 7.97 -5.70 -8.47
CA TYR A 57 6.53 -5.92 -8.34
C TYR A 57 5.68 -4.97 -9.22
N GLY A 58 6.33 -4.21 -10.12
CA GLY A 58 5.64 -3.27 -11.01
C GLY A 58 5.09 -2.02 -10.32
N ILE A 59 5.58 -1.69 -9.11
CA ILE A 59 5.21 -0.48 -8.38
C ILE A 59 6.07 0.68 -8.87
N GLY A 60 5.43 1.77 -9.27
CA GLY A 60 6.12 2.96 -9.75
C GLY A 60 6.84 3.74 -8.64
N ASP A 61 7.89 4.49 -9.00
CA ASP A 61 8.76 5.22 -8.08
C ASP A 61 7.99 6.11 -7.10
N MET A 62 6.96 6.84 -7.55
CA MET A 62 6.17 7.72 -6.69
C MET A 62 5.40 6.97 -5.60
N ALA A 63 4.84 5.80 -5.93
CA ALA A 63 4.17 4.96 -4.95
C ALA A 63 5.18 4.36 -3.98
N SER A 64 6.32 3.88 -4.47
CA SER A 64 7.41 3.33 -3.65
C SER A 64 7.94 4.34 -2.63
N VAL A 65 8.14 5.59 -3.03
CA VAL A 65 8.55 6.67 -2.13
C VAL A 65 7.49 6.94 -1.06
N LYS A 66 6.20 6.97 -1.42
CA LYS A 66 5.12 7.15 -0.44
C LYS A 66 5.05 6.00 0.57
N ILE A 67 5.20 4.75 0.11
CA ILE A 67 5.21 3.55 0.93
C ILE A 67 6.40 3.60 1.89
N TYR A 68 7.59 3.94 1.40
CA TYR A 68 8.78 4.09 2.25
C TYR A 68 8.60 5.21 3.28
N ASN A 69 8.06 6.36 2.90
CA ASN A 69 7.83 7.47 3.83
C ASN A 69 6.85 7.12 4.96
N HIS A 70 5.91 6.20 4.70
CA HIS A 70 4.92 5.76 5.68
C HIS A 70 5.46 4.63 6.58
N PHE A 71 6.06 3.60 6.00
CA PHE A 71 6.48 2.38 6.69
C PHE A 71 7.99 2.29 6.97
N GLY A 72 8.80 3.21 6.40
CA GLY A 72 10.25 3.19 6.55
C GLY A 72 10.87 1.87 6.10
N LYS A 73 11.78 1.35 6.90
CA LYS A 73 12.48 0.05 6.66
C LYS A 73 11.53 -1.15 6.60
N ASN A 74 10.34 -1.03 7.20
CA ASN A 74 9.37 -2.12 7.20
C ASN A 74 8.57 -2.22 5.89
N ALA A 75 8.73 -1.27 4.97
CA ALA A 75 7.97 -1.17 3.73
C ALA A 75 7.98 -2.48 2.90
N VAL A 76 9.15 -3.10 2.72
CA VAL A 76 9.28 -4.36 1.97
C VAL A 76 8.54 -5.50 2.68
N ASN A 77 8.62 -5.56 4.01
CA ASN A 77 7.91 -6.57 4.80
C ASN A 77 6.38 -6.41 4.69
N ILE A 78 5.87 -5.17 4.77
CA ILE A 78 4.44 -4.87 4.59
C ILE A 78 3.97 -5.31 3.20
N VAL A 79 4.70 -4.93 2.14
CA VAL A 79 4.35 -5.34 0.78
C VAL A 79 4.28 -6.86 0.64
N ASN A 80 5.22 -7.60 1.21
CA ASN A 80 5.30 -9.05 1.05
C ASN A 80 4.30 -9.83 1.92
N ASN A 81 3.98 -9.34 3.11
CA ASN A 81 3.19 -10.11 4.08
C ASN A 81 1.79 -9.56 4.32
N THR A 82 1.61 -8.24 4.26
CA THR A 82 0.33 -7.56 4.52
C THR A 82 0.05 -6.48 3.47
N PRO A 83 0.00 -6.82 2.16
CA PRO A 83 -0.06 -5.83 1.08
C PRO A 83 -1.30 -4.91 1.14
N TYR A 84 -2.36 -5.33 1.82
CA TYR A 84 -3.56 -4.49 1.97
C TYR A 84 -3.41 -3.39 3.01
N ASP A 85 -2.40 -3.45 3.90
CA ASP A 85 -2.05 -2.34 4.79
C ASP A 85 -1.51 -1.13 4.00
N LEU A 86 -1.15 -1.32 2.73
CA LEU A 86 -0.80 -0.22 1.83
C LEU A 86 -1.93 0.80 1.63
N THR A 87 -3.16 0.45 1.94
CA THR A 87 -4.31 1.38 1.91
C THR A 87 -4.20 2.49 2.95
N ASP A 88 -3.39 2.32 3.99
CA ASP A 88 -3.10 3.36 4.99
C ASP A 88 -2.23 4.49 4.40
N VAL A 89 -1.59 4.26 3.25
CA VAL A 89 -0.74 5.24 2.58
C VAL A 89 -1.60 6.18 1.73
N MET A 90 -1.54 7.48 2.02
CA MET A 90 -2.30 8.49 1.30
C MET A 90 -2.13 8.38 -0.23
N GLY A 91 -3.25 8.12 -0.93
CA GLY A 91 -3.31 7.98 -2.38
C GLY A 91 -2.94 6.58 -2.89
N ILE A 92 -2.90 5.57 -2.01
CA ILE A 92 -2.89 4.16 -2.37
C ILE A 92 -4.21 3.56 -1.89
N GLY A 93 -5.17 3.44 -2.79
CA GLY A 93 -6.46 2.78 -2.49
C GLY A 93 -6.41 1.27 -2.74
N PHE A 94 -7.50 0.58 -2.36
CA PHE A 94 -7.64 -0.87 -2.47
C PHE A 94 -7.21 -1.42 -3.85
N LYS A 95 -7.66 -0.81 -4.95
CA LYS A 95 -7.31 -1.30 -6.32
C LYS A 95 -5.81 -1.32 -6.59
N THR A 96 -5.07 -0.37 -6.03
CA THR A 96 -3.60 -0.33 -6.17
C THR A 96 -2.96 -1.38 -5.27
N ALA A 97 -3.41 -1.50 -4.02
CA ALA A 97 -2.94 -2.53 -3.09
C ALA A 97 -3.22 -3.94 -3.62
N ASP A 98 -4.42 -4.18 -4.18
CA ASP A 98 -4.80 -5.47 -4.78
C ASP A 98 -3.95 -5.84 -5.99
N LYS A 99 -3.67 -4.86 -6.87
CA LYS A 99 -2.75 -5.07 -8.01
C LYS A 99 -1.35 -5.48 -7.53
N ILE A 100 -0.85 -4.84 -6.48
CA ILE A 100 0.44 -5.19 -5.88
C ILE A 100 0.39 -6.58 -5.25
N ALA A 101 -0.66 -6.88 -4.46
CA ALA A 101 -0.86 -8.17 -3.83
C ALA A 101 -0.84 -9.31 -4.86
N LEU A 102 -1.56 -9.16 -5.95
CA LEU A 102 -1.57 -10.15 -7.05
C LEU A 102 -0.20 -10.28 -7.73
N ALA A 103 0.53 -9.18 -7.92
CA ALA A 103 1.86 -9.19 -8.52
C ALA A 103 2.90 -9.94 -7.68
N ILE A 104 2.79 -9.88 -6.34
CA ILE A 104 3.64 -10.63 -5.42
C ILE A 104 3.19 -12.09 -5.19
N GLY A 105 2.08 -12.51 -5.84
CA GLY A 105 1.62 -13.90 -5.82
C GLY A 105 0.47 -14.22 -4.86
N VAL A 106 -0.21 -13.22 -4.29
CA VAL A 106 -1.46 -13.45 -3.56
C VAL A 106 -2.49 -14.06 -4.51
N LYS A 107 -3.14 -15.13 -4.09
CA LYS A 107 -4.12 -15.83 -4.92
C LYS A 107 -5.39 -15.00 -5.09
N GLN A 108 -6.01 -15.12 -6.27
CA GLN A 108 -7.29 -14.44 -6.52
C GLN A 108 -8.39 -14.83 -5.52
N THR A 109 -8.36 -16.06 -5.03
CA THR A 109 -9.31 -16.61 -4.05
C THR A 109 -8.83 -16.51 -2.60
N ASP A 110 -7.80 -15.70 -2.34
CA ASP A 110 -7.27 -15.51 -0.98
C ASP A 110 -8.36 -14.93 -0.05
N PRO A 111 -8.61 -15.55 1.12
CA PRO A 111 -9.67 -15.09 2.03
C PRO A 111 -9.50 -13.64 2.51
N ASN A 112 -8.27 -13.19 2.74
CA ASN A 112 -8.00 -11.82 3.16
C ASN A 112 -8.26 -10.83 2.02
N ARG A 113 -7.89 -11.19 0.77
CA ARG A 113 -8.22 -10.41 -0.42
C ARG A 113 -9.73 -10.19 -0.55
N ILE A 114 -10.52 -11.25 -0.39
CA ILE A 114 -11.98 -11.19 -0.50
C ILE A 114 -12.56 -10.31 0.60
N GLU A 115 -12.10 -10.47 1.83
CA GLU A 115 -12.49 -9.67 2.98
C GLU A 115 -12.24 -8.17 2.73
N LYS A 116 -11.01 -7.81 2.38
CA LYS A 116 -10.63 -6.41 2.10
C LYS A 116 -11.40 -5.83 0.91
N GLY A 117 -11.71 -6.65 -0.09
CA GLY A 117 -12.54 -6.24 -1.23
C GLY A 117 -13.99 -5.97 -0.85
N ILE A 118 -14.59 -6.77 0.04
CA ILE A 118 -15.95 -6.56 0.55
C ILE A 118 -16.00 -5.27 1.38
N LEU A 119 -15.06 -5.09 2.32
CA LEU A 119 -14.99 -3.90 3.17
C LEU A 119 -14.81 -2.63 2.33
N PHE A 120 -13.89 -2.65 1.36
CA PHE A 120 -13.70 -1.54 0.43
C PHE A 120 -14.98 -1.21 -0.37
N ALA A 121 -15.71 -2.23 -0.83
CA ALA A 121 -16.96 -2.01 -1.56
C ALA A 121 -18.03 -1.35 -0.68
N LEU A 122 -18.09 -1.69 0.62
CA LEU A 122 -18.99 -1.06 1.59
C LEU A 122 -18.55 0.36 1.94
N GLU A 123 -17.26 0.62 2.11
CA GLU A 123 -16.72 1.97 2.33
C GLU A 123 -17.06 2.91 1.17
N ASP A 124 -16.83 2.50 -0.09
CA ASP A 124 -17.17 3.27 -1.29
C ASP A 124 -18.67 3.60 -1.37
N ILE A 125 -19.53 2.71 -0.86
CA ILE A 125 -20.97 2.91 -0.79
C ILE A 125 -21.33 3.93 0.32
N THR A 126 -20.68 3.81 1.46
CA THR A 126 -20.88 4.70 2.62
C THR A 126 -20.44 6.14 2.28
N GLU A 127 -19.31 6.31 1.59
CA GLU A 127 -18.86 7.62 1.11
C GLU A 127 -19.85 8.29 0.16
N LYS A 128 -20.67 7.52 -0.55
CA LYS A 128 -21.76 8.00 -1.40
C LYS A 128 -23.04 8.34 -0.63
N GLY A 129 -23.02 8.25 0.70
CA GLY A 129 -24.12 8.61 1.58
C GLY A 129 -25.11 7.49 1.88
N HIS A 130 -24.82 6.25 1.52
CA HIS A 130 -25.67 5.10 1.85
C HIS A 130 -25.31 4.51 3.21
N THR A 131 -26.28 4.38 4.08
CA THR A 131 -26.14 3.73 5.41
C THR A 131 -26.44 2.24 5.40
N ALA A 132 -27.06 1.75 4.33
CA ALA A 132 -27.34 0.33 4.09
C ALA A 132 -27.29 0.05 2.58
N TYR A 133 -26.98 -1.17 2.20
CA TYR A 133 -26.89 -1.57 0.80
C TYR A 133 -27.45 -2.97 0.58
N PRO A 134 -28.22 -3.20 -0.53
CA PRO A 134 -28.79 -4.50 -0.80
C PRO A 134 -27.69 -5.56 -0.97
N LYS A 135 -27.82 -6.69 -0.26
CA LYS A 135 -26.83 -7.76 -0.28
C LYS A 135 -26.53 -8.27 -1.69
N LYS A 136 -27.55 -8.39 -2.54
CA LYS A 136 -27.40 -8.82 -3.93
C LYS A 136 -26.49 -7.87 -4.72
N ASP A 137 -26.73 -6.56 -4.58
CA ASP A 137 -25.97 -5.53 -5.32
C ASP A 137 -24.53 -5.44 -4.80
N LEU A 138 -24.31 -5.68 -3.49
CA LEU A 138 -22.97 -5.79 -2.92
C LEU A 138 -22.21 -6.97 -3.53
N ILE A 139 -22.84 -8.13 -3.64
CA ILE A 139 -22.23 -9.32 -4.23
C ILE A 139 -21.83 -9.07 -5.68
N GLU A 140 -22.72 -8.50 -6.49
CA GLU A 140 -22.41 -8.14 -7.88
C GLU A 140 -21.23 -7.16 -7.96
N LYS A 141 -21.24 -6.10 -7.13
CA LYS A 141 -20.15 -5.11 -7.07
C LYS A 141 -18.82 -5.74 -6.69
N VAL A 142 -18.78 -6.63 -5.70
CA VAL A 142 -17.56 -7.33 -5.27
C VAL A 142 -17.08 -8.32 -6.33
N LYS A 143 -18.02 -9.02 -6.99
CA LYS A 143 -17.72 -9.91 -8.11
C LYS A 143 -17.04 -9.18 -9.26
N ASP A 144 -17.55 -8.02 -9.64
CA ASP A 144 -16.96 -7.16 -10.67
C ASP A 144 -15.58 -6.60 -10.24
N LEU A 145 -15.45 -6.25 -8.96
CA LEU A 145 -14.20 -5.72 -8.40
C LEU A 145 -13.09 -6.76 -8.38
N LEU A 146 -13.39 -7.99 -7.92
CA LEU A 146 -12.39 -9.02 -7.63
C LEU A 146 -12.25 -10.08 -8.74
N GLY A 147 -13.25 -10.22 -9.62
CA GLY A 147 -13.28 -11.23 -10.68
C GLY A 147 -13.36 -12.67 -10.16
N ILE A 148 -14.12 -12.92 -9.07
CA ILE A 148 -14.22 -14.22 -8.41
C ILE A 148 -15.66 -14.75 -8.39
N GLU A 149 -15.79 -16.03 -8.05
CA GLU A 149 -17.09 -16.70 -7.96
C GLU A 149 -17.92 -16.22 -6.76
N GLU A 150 -19.23 -16.10 -6.97
CA GLU A 150 -20.21 -15.61 -5.99
C GLU A 150 -20.18 -16.38 -4.66
N HIS A 151 -20.01 -17.70 -4.72
CA HIS A 151 -20.03 -18.54 -3.52
C HIS A 151 -18.89 -18.21 -2.53
N LEU A 152 -17.74 -17.74 -3.02
CA LEU A 152 -16.62 -17.31 -2.18
C LEU A 152 -16.96 -16.00 -1.45
N ILE A 153 -17.63 -15.07 -2.15
CA ILE A 153 -18.09 -13.80 -1.58
C ILE A 153 -19.13 -14.06 -0.50
N LEU A 154 -20.13 -14.92 -0.80
CA LEU A 154 -21.17 -15.30 0.16
C LEU A 154 -20.61 -15.98 1.41
N SER A 155 -19.59 -16.84 1.25
CA SER A 155 -18.92 -17.46 2.39
C SER A 155 -18.25 -16.41 3.27
N LYS A 156 -17.51 -15.48 2.67
CA LYS A 156 -16.79 -14.44 3.42
C LYS A 156 -17.74 -13.42 4.07
N ILE A 157 -18.85 -13.06 3.41
CA ILE A 157 -19.90 -12.22 4.01
C ILE A 157 -20.45 -12.86 5.30
N ARG A 158 -20.67 -14.18 5.29
CA ARG A 158 -21.10 -14.90 6.51
C ARG A 158 -20.06 -14.83 7.62
N ASP A 159 -18.78 -15.03 7.28
CA ASP A 159 -17.69 -14.94 8.26
C ASP A 159 -17.64 -13.54 8.87
N LEU A 160 -17.71 -12.48 8.06
CA LEU A 160 -17.73 -11.09 8.50
C LEU A 160 -18.98 -10.71 9.32
N THR A 161 -20.11 -11.36 9.06
CA THR A 161 -21.32 -11.17 9.87
C THR A 161 -21.18 -11.87 11.23
N VAL A 162 -20.53 -13.02 11.28
CA VAL A 162 -20.26 -13.75 12.54
C VAL A 162 -19.23 -13.01 13.41
N SER A 163 -18.22 -12.38 12.79
CA SER A 163 -17.23 -11.56 13.51
C SER A 163 -17.73 -10.15 13.88
N GLU A 164 -18.95 -9.79 13.46
CA GLU A 164 -19.58 -8.47 13.68
C GLU A 164 -18.87 -7.30 12.95
N ASP A 165 -18.00 -7.60 11.97
CA ASP A 165 -17.35 -6.58 11.13
C ASP A 165 -18.36 -5.94 10.16
N ILE A 166 -19.44 -6.68 9.82
CA ILE A 166 -20.60 -6.19 9.08
C ILE A 166 -21.90 -6.66 9.73
N ILE A 167 -22.96 -5.88 9.56
CA ILE A 167 -24.28 -6.21 10.07
C ILE A 167 -25.24 -6.50 8.91
N GLU A 168 -25.83 -7.70 8.90
CA GLU A 168 -26.92 -8.03 8.00
C GLU A 168 -28.27 -7.79 8.68
N THR A 169 -29.11 -6.93 8.11
CA THR A 169 -30.43 -6.60 8.65
C THR A 169 -31.51 -6.66 7.57
N ASN A 170 -32.72 -7.02 7.96
CA ASN A 170 -33.88 -6.94 7.09
C ASN A 170 -34.51 -5.55 7.18
N VAL A 171 -34.44 -4.79 6.08
CA VAL A 171 -35.13 -3.50 5.99
C VAL A 171 -36.46 -3.71 5.28
N SER A 172 -37.56 -3.54 6.02
CA SER A 172 -38.90 -3.52 5.43
C SER A 172 -39.19 -2.13 4.91
N TYR A 173 -39.24 -1.97 3.59
CA TYR A 173 -39.78 -0.74 2.98
C TYR A 173 -41.31 -0.81 3.04
N ASN A 174 -41.93 0.05 3.84
CA ASN A 174 -43.34 0.36 3.64
C ASN A 174 -43.43 1.20 2.38
N VAL A 175 -43.81 0.58 1.27
CA VAL A 175 -44.22 1.31 0.07
C VAL A 175 -45.53 2.01 0.46
N PHE A 176 -45.45 3.29 0.77
CA PHE A 176 -46.67 4.13 0.78
C PHE A 176 -47.15 4.16 -0.66
N ASP A 177 -48.19 3.43 -0.97
CA ASP A 177 -48.91 3.50 -2.22
C ASP A 177 -49.62 4.88 -2.24
N GLU A 178 -49.02 5.85 -2.90
CA GLU A 178 -49.67 7.13 -3.18
C GLU A 178 -50.74 6.96 -4.28
N ARG A 179 -51.76 6.16 -3.97
CA ARG A 179 -53.00 6.07 -4.77
C ARG A 179 -54.20 6.25 -3.86
N THR A 180 -54.51 7.48 -3.51
CA THR A 180 -55.87 7.96 -3.23
C THR A 180 -55.92 9.45 -3.55
#